data_846465ac71ff388dff0a9bb19d3991c0
#
_entry.id   846465ac71ff388dff0a9bb19d3991c0
#
_cell.length_a   1.000
_cell.length_b   1.000
_cell.length_c   1.000
_cell.angle_alpha   90.00
_cell.angle_beta   90.00
_cell.angle_gamma   90.00
#
_symmetry.space_group_name_H-M   'P 1'
#
loop_
_entity.id
_entity.type
_entity.pdbx_description
1 polymer ?
#
loop_
_entity_poly.entity_id
_entity_poly.type
_entity_poly.pdbx_seq_one_letter_code
_entity_poly.pdbx_strand_id
1 'polypeptide(L)'
;MAGLEDLYREIILDHYKNPRNRGTLEVPPAHKTEGINPLCGDEIAVYLVFHDGVVKDVKVGGQGCSISQSSASMMSSAVKGKSAADARKIVKAFKSMMGIHEAGHDEHDDADPTAGIKLGDLEALRGVVKFPVRIKCATLAWNTFGQGLDDLAPAVPEGAS
;
A
#
# COMPACT_ATOMS: atom_id res chain seq x y z
N MET A 1 18.05 22.12 10.47
CA MET A 1 18.65 21.82 9.17
C MET A 1 17.57 21.29 8.24
N ALA A 2 17.32 21.99 7.17
CA ALA A 2 16.38 21.50 6.17
C ALA A 2 17.03 20.28 5.50
N GLY A 3 16.53 19.11 5.85
CA GLY A 3 17.09 17.87 5.34
C GLY A 3 16.03 16.98 4.77
N LEU A 4 16.38 15.72 4.57
CA LEU A 4 15.45 14.73 4.04
C LEU A 4 14.19 14.61 4.87
N GLU A 5 14.28 14.80 6.19
CA GLU A 5 13.10 14.71 7.06
C GLU A 5 12.07 15.78 6.74
N ASP A 6 12.50 17.00 6.45
CA ASP A 6 11.59 18.08 6.07
C ASP A 6 10.95 17.82 4.72
N LEU A 7 11.75 17.34 3.75
CA LEU A 7 11.24 16.97 2.44
C LEU A 7 10.20 15.86 2.55
N TYR A 8 10.50 14.84 3.35
CA TYR A 8 9.58 13.72 3.54
C TYR A 8 8.28 14.18 4.20
N ARG A 9 8.37 15.08 5.17
CA ARG A 9 7.18 15.66 5.79
C ARG A 9 6.31 16.37 4.76
N GLU A 10 6.91 17.15 3.87
CA GLU A 10 6.19 17.86 2.82
C GLU A 10 5.49 16.89 1.88
N ILE A 11 6.16 15.79 1.52
CA ILE A 11 5.57 14.77 0.66
C ILE A 11 4.35 14.13 1.33
N ILE A 12 4.46 13.80 2.60
CA ILE A 12 3.35 13.22 3.37
C ILE A 12 2.18 14.21 3.44
N LEU A 13 2.47 15.47 3.74
CA LEU A 13 1.44 16.50 3.82
C LEU A 13 0.78 16.75 2.48
N ASP A 14 1.54 16.73 1.39
CA ASP A 14 0.99 16.90 0.06
C ASP A 14 0.00 15.78 -0.27
N HIS A 15 0.37 14.53 -0.01
CA HIS A 15 -0.54 13.41 -0.22
C HIS A 15 -1.77 13.47 0.68
N TYR A 16 -1.61 14.00 1.89
CA TYR A 16 -2.73 14.16 2.81
C TYR A 16 -3.70 15.24 2.35
N LYS A 17 -3.17 16.37 1.89
CA LYS A 17 -3.99 17.50 1.43
C LYS A 17 -4.57 17.28 0.04
N ASN A 18 -3.82 16.61 -0.81
CA ASN A 18 -4.19 16.37 -2.21
C ASN A 18 -4.11 14.87 -2.51
N PRO A 19 -4.99 14.06 -1.90
CA PRO A 19 -4.90 12.61 -2.07
C PRO A 19 -5.18 12.21 -3.51
N ARG A 20 -4.34 11.32 -4.02
CA ARG A 20 -4.47 10.78 -5.37
C ARG A 20 -5.49 9.65 -5.34
N ASN A 21 -6.24 9.53 -6.42
CA ASN A 21 -7.22 8.43 -6.58
C ASN A 21 -8.22 8.34 -5.42
N ARG A 22 -8.57 9.48 -4.85
CA ARG A 22 -9.56 9.55 -3.78
C ARG A 22 -10.95 9.45 -4.36
N GLY A 23 -11.78 8.58 -3.80
CA GLY A 23 -13.17 8.48 -4.23
C GLY A 23 -13.71 7.08 -4.12
N THR A 24 -14.77 6.82 -4.86
CA THR A 24 -15.45 5.53 -4.90
C THR A 24 -15.64 5.09 -6.34
N LEU A 25 -15.87 3.80 -6.53
CA LEU A 25 -16.23 3.24 -7.82
C LEU A 25 -17.47 2.39 -7.64
N GLU A 26 -18.24 2.20 -8.71
CA GLU A 26 -19.42 1.33 -8.66
C GLU A 26 -19.02 -0.11 -8.40
N VAL A 27 -19.72 -0.75 -7.49
CA VAL A 27 -19.54 -2.16 -7.16
C VAL A 27 -20.80 -2.94 -7.50
N PRO A 28 -20.78 -3.91 -8.40
CA PRO A 28 -19.75 -4.14 -9.39
C PRO A 28 -19.71 -3.06 -10.48
N PRO A 29 -18.71 -3.01 -11.37
CA PRO A 29 -17.66 -4.01 -11.59
C PRO A 29 -16.46 -3.90 -10.65
N ALA A 30 -16.31 -2.79 -9.90
CA ALA A 30 -15.21 -2.68 -8.97
C ALA A 30 -15.40 -3.64 -7.79
N HIS A 31 -14.29 -4.04 -7.20
CA HIS A 31 -14.26 -4.84 -5.99
C HIS A 31 -13.90 -3.93 -4.81
N LYS A 32 -14.70 -3.96 -3.76
CA LYS A 32 -14.46 -3.13 -2.58
C LYS A 32 -13.92 -3.98 -1.45
N THR A 33 -12.84 -3.51 -0.84
CA THR A 33 -12.27 -4.13 0.35
C THR A 33 -12.14 -3.07 1.43
N GLU A 34 -12.45 -3.42 2.66
CA GLU A 34 -12.38 -2.48 3.79
C GLU A 34 -11.39 -2.95 4.83
N GLY A 35 -10.71 -2.00 5.46
CA GLY A 35 -9.79 -2.26 6.55
C GLY A 35 -9.96 -1.23 7.65
N ILE A 36 -9.71 -1.64 8.87
CA ILE A 36 -9.86 -0.80 10.06
C ILE A 36 -8.64 -0.97 10.95
N ASN A 37 -8.16 0.17 11.48
CA ASN A 37 -7.19 0.16 12.55
C ASN A 37 -7.86 0.81 13.78
N PRO A 38 -8.39 0.00 14.70
CA PRO A 38 -9.14 0.55 15.83
C PRO A 38 -8.28 1.35 16.81
N LEU A 39 -6.97 1.12 16.84
CA LEU A 39 -6.07 1.85 17.73
C LEU A 39 -5.99 3.34 17.40
N CYS A 40 -6.09 3.66 16.10
CA CYS A 40 -5.99 5.05 15.64
C CYS A 40 -7.30 5.57 15.04
N GLY A 41 -8.33 4.73 14.97
CA GLY A 41 -9.59 5.11 14.34
C GLY A 41 -9.48 5.26 12.83
N ASP A 42 -8.49 4.62 12.21
CA ASP A 42 -8.33 4.66 10.76
C ASP A 42 -9.30 3.68 10.09
N GLU A 43 -9.94 4.13 9.04
CA GLU A 43 -10.81 3.30 8.20
C GLU A 43 -10.43 3.53 6.75
N ILE A 44 -10.24 2.44 6.01
CA ILE A 44 -9.84 2.50 4.61
C ILE A 44 -10.78 1.64 3.80
N ALA A 45 -11.24 2.17 2.68
CA ALA A 45 -11.97 1.40 1.67
C ALA A 45 -11.16 1.46 0.37
N VAL A 46 -10.86 0.32 -0.21
CA VAL A 46 -10.12 0.24 -1.47
C VAL A 46 -11.05 -0.34 -2.53
N TYR A 47 -11.22 0.40 -3.62
CA TYR A 47 -12.02 -0.03 -4.77
C TYR A 47 -11.05 -0.39 -5.88
N LEU A 48 -11.16 -1.61 -6.39
CA LEU A 48 -10.27 -2.13 -7.42
C LEU A 48 -11.04 -2.53 -8.66
N VAL A 49 -10.54 -2.11 -9.82
CA VAL A 49 -10.95 -2.68 -11.09
C VAL A 49 -9.75 -3.46 -11.63
N PHE A 50 -9.90 -4.76 -11.71
CA PHE A 50 -8.84 -5.66 -12.14
C PHE A 50 -9.30 -6.37 -13.42
N HIS A 51 -8.49 -6.27 -14.46
CA HIS A 51 -8.84 -6.84 -15.75
C HIS A 51 -7.56 -7.22 -16.51
N ASP A 52 -7.59 -8.40 -17.15
CA ASP A 52 -6.45 -8.93 -17.91
C ASP A 52 -5.14 -8.97 -17.12
N GLY A 53 -5.24 -9.30 -15.83
CA GLY A 53 -4.07 -9.41 -14.97
C GLY A 53 -3.49 -8.08 -14.52
N VAL A 54 -4.19 -6.97 -14.74
CA VAL A 54 -3.70 -5.63 -14.46
C VAL A 54 -4.68 -4.87 -13.58
N VAL A 55 -4.15 -4.08 -12.65
CA VAL A 55 -4.95 -3.15 -11.85
C VAL A 55 -5.30 -1.96 -12.74
N LYS A 56 -6.48 -1.98 -13.32
CA LYS A 56 -6.91 -0.95 -14.26
C LYS A 56 -7.24 0.36 -13.57
N ASP A 57 -7.85 0.29 -12.40
CA ASP A 57 -8.19 1.47 -11.63
C ASP A 57 -8.20 1.12 -10.15
N VAL A 58 -7.94 2.12 -9.34
CA VAL A 58 -7.99 1.98 -7.89
C VAL A 58 -8.44 3.31 -7.31
N LYS A 59 -9.41 3.26 -6.41
CA LYS A 59 -9.85 4.41 -5.64
C LYS A 59 -9.79 4.07 -4.17
N VAL A 60 -9.50 5.07 -3.36
CA VAL A 60 -9.37 4.90 -1.92
C VAL A 60 -10.30 5.87 -1.23
N GLY A 61 -11.09 5.36 -0.30
CA GLY A 61 -11.95 6.16 0.56
C GLY A 61 -11.66 5.88 2.01
N GLY A 62 -12.39 6.54 2.88
CA GLY A 62 -12.27 6.35 4.32
C GLY A 62 -11.74 7.58 5.02
N GLN A 63 -11.33 7.40 6.26
CA GLN A 63 -10.85 8.49 7.11
C GLN A 63 -9.77 7.96 8.04
N GLY A 64 -8.94 8.86 8.56
CA GLY A 64 -7.87 8.49 9.46
C GLY A 64 -6.84 9.58 9.60
N CYS A 65 -5.74 9.24 10.25
CA CYS A 65 -4.65 10.18 10.48
C CYS A 65 -3.90 10.50 9.18
N SER A 66 -3.03 11.51 9.23
CA SER A 66 -2.27 11.92 8.06
C SER A 66 -1.38 10.80 7.50
N ILE A 67 -0.84 9.95 8.35
CA ILE A 67 0.00 8.83 7.93
C ILE A 67 -0.85 7.80 7.16
N SER A 68 -2.01 7.44 7.69
CA SER A 68 -2.91 6.49 7.06
C SER A 68 -3.39 7.00 5.69
N GLN A 69 -3.82 8.24 5.64
CA GLN A 69 -4.36 8.82 4.42
C GLN A 69 -3.29 9.08 3.36
N SER A 70 -2.13 9.56 3.75
CA SER A 70 -1.03 9.77 2.80
C SER A 70 -0.50 8.44 2.26
N SER A 71 -0.40 7.44 3.12
CA SER A 71 0.03 6.10 2.68
C SER A 71 -0.95 5.52 1.67
N ALA A 72 -2.26 5.67 1.91
CA ALA A 72 -3.29 5.20 0.99
C ALA A 72 -3.17 5.90 -0.37
N SER A 73 -2.94 7.20 -0.36
CA SER A 73 -2.74 7.98 -1.59
C SER A 73 -1.52 7.48 -2.36
N MET A 74 -0.40 7.32 -1.67
CA MET A 74 0.85 6.82 -2.28
C MET A 74 0.66 5.42 -2.85
N MET A 75 0.01 4.54 -2.09
CA MET A 75 -0.27 3.18 -2.53
C MET A 75 -1.06 3.17 -3.82
N SER A 76 -2.13 3.96 -3.89
CA SER A 76 -2.99 4.00 -5.07
C SER A 76 -2.22 4.40 -6.32
N SER A 77 -1.34 5.38 -6.19
CA SER A 77 -0.50 5.82 -7.32
C SER A 77 0.53 4.77 -7.71
N ALA A 78 1.06 4.04 -6.73
CA ALA A 78 2.10 3.05 -6.98
C ALA A 78 1.57 1.81 -7.69
N VAL A 79 0.35 1.38 -7.38
CA VAL A 79 -0.18 0.10 -7.88
C VAL A 79 -1.07 0.25 -9.11
N LYS A 80 -1.62 1.44 -9.36
CA LYS A 80 -2.48 1.66 -10.51
C LYS A 80 -1.73 1.41 -11.82
N GLY A 81 -2.30 0.62 -12.69
CA GLY A 81 -1.70 0.28 -13.97
C GLY A 81 -0.68 -0.84 -13.91
N LYS A 82 -0.47 -1.44 -12.74
CA LYS A 82 0.50 -2.53 -12.58
C LYS A 82 -0.16 -3.88 -12.72
N SER A 83 0.61 -4.88 -13.15
CA SER A 83 0.14 -6.25 -13.13
C SER A 83 0.00 -6.73 -11.69
N ALA A 84 -0.76 -7.81 -11.48
CA ALA A 84 -0.91 -8.39 -10.15
C ALA A 84 0.46 -8.74 -9.55
N ALA A 85 1.35 -9.31 -10.34
CA ALA A 85 2.68 -9.68 -9.88
C ALA A 85 3.50 -8.46 -9.45
N ASP A 86 3.49 -7.41 -10.27
CA ASP A 86 4.23 -6.19 -9.95
C ASP A 86 3.61 -5.47 -8.75
N ALA A 87 2.29 -5.43 -8.67
CA ALA A 87 1.61 -4.82 -7.52
C ALA A 87 1.98 -5.54 -6.22
N ARG A 88 2.03 -6.88 -6.24
CA ARG A 88 2.45 -7.66 -5.07
C ARG A 88 3.90 -7.39 -4.68
N LYS A 89 4.77 -7.22 -5.66
CA LYS A 89 6.17 -6.87 -5.40
C LYS A 89 6.29 -5.51 -4.71
N ILE A 90 5.49 -4.54 -5.14
CA ILE A 90 5.47 -3.21 -4.54
C ILE A 90 4.97 -3.29 -3.10
N VAL A 91 3.89 -4.03 -2.86
CA VAL A 91 3.35 -4.23 -1.50
C VAL A 91 4.41 -4.86 -0.60
N LYS A 92 5.07 -5.90 -1.09
CA LYS A 92 6.10 -6.60 -0.33
C LYS A 92 7.28 -5.68 -0.03
N ALA A 93 7.70 -4.90 -1.02
CA ALA A 93 8.80 -3.94 -0.85
C ALA A 93 8.45 -2.88 0.20
N PHE A 94 7.22 -2.35 0.16
CA PHE A 94 6.78 -1.38 1.13
C PHE A 94 6.77 -1.96 2.55
N LYS A 95 6.20 -3.15 2.71
CA LYS A 95 6.15 -3.81 4.01
C LYS A 95 7.55 -4.10 4.54
N SER A 96 8.46 -4.51 3.67
CA SER A 96 9.85 -4.73 4.06
C SER A 96 10.51 -3.43 4.54
N MET A 97 10.25 -2.32 3.85
CA MET A 97 10.72 -1.00 4.28
C MET A 97 10.20 -0.63 5.65
N MET A 98 8.98 -1.06 5.98
CA MET A 98 8.36 -0.83 7.29
C MET A 98 8.84 -1.82 8.35
N GLY A 99 9.75 -2.73 8.01
CA GLY A 99 10.26 -3.72 8.94
C GLY A 99 9.36 -4.92 9.13
N ILE A 100 8.37 -5.09 8.27
CA ILE A 100 7.44 -6.22 8.36
C ILE A 100 7.91 -7.31 7.40
N HIS A 101 8.21 -8.48 7.96
CA HIS A 101 8.58 -9.65 7.18
C HIS A 101 7.45 -10.66 7.27
N GLU A 102 6.95 -11.09 6.13
CA GLU A 102 5.86 -12.04 6.11
C GLU A 102 6.33 -13.42 6.56
N ALA A 103 5.46 -14.12 7.30
CA ALA A 103 5.73 -15.47 7.73
C ALA A 103 5.90 -16.37 6.50
N GLY A 104 6.90 -17.24 6.53
CA GLY A 104 7.20 -18.10 5.40
C GLY A 104 8.16 -17.50 4.39
N HIS A 105 8.64 -16.29 4.65
CA HIS A 105 9.69 -15.71 3.83
C HIS A 105 10.93 -16.58 3.91
N ASP A 106 11.41 -17.00 2.77
CA ASP A 106 12.58 -17.88 2.72
C ASP A 106 13.83 -17.09 3.12
N GLU A 107 14.47 -17.53 4.19
CA GLU A 107 15.70 -16.91 4.67
C GLU A 107 16.83 -16.99 3.67
N HIS A 108 16.69 -17.86 2.68
CA HIS A 108 17.69 -18.02 1.63
C HIS A 108 17.53 -17.02 0.50
N ASP A 109 16.46 -16.23 0.52
CA ASP A 109 16.31 -15.17 -0.45
C ASP A 109 17.05 -13.93 0.04
N ASP A 110 18.34 -13.89 -0.28
CA ASP A 110 19.19 -12.75 0.07
C ASP A 110 18.89 -11.50 -0.75
N ALA A 111 17.95 -11.60 -1.68
CA ALA A 111 17.58 -10.47 -2.50
C ALA A 111 16.82 -9.43 -1.66
N ASP A 112 17.27 -8.20 -1.71
CA ASP A 112 16.55 -7.08 -1.13
C ASP A 112 15.18 -6.98 -1.81
N PRO A 113 14.06 -7.11 -1.07
CA PRO A 113 12.74 -7.00 -1.68
C PRO A 113 12.49 -5.67 -2.38
N THR A 114 13.27 -4.65 -2.03
CA THR A 114 13.16 -3.33 -2.67
C THR A 114 14.04 -3.21 -3.90
N ALA A 115 14.89 -4.20 -4.17
CA ALA A 115 15.82 -4.14 -5.30
C ALA A 115 15.07 -4.06 -6.62
N GLY A 116 15.42 -3.08 -7.45
CA GLY A 116 14.78 -2.87 -8.74
C GLY A 116 13.41 -2.22 -8.67
N ILE A 117 12.92 -1.91 -7.48
CA ILE A 117 11.62 -1.26 -7.29
C ILE A 117 11.85 0.17 -6.86
N LYS A 118 11.30 1.10 -7.64
CA LYS A 118 11.35 2.52 -7.28
C LYS A 118 10.20 2.81 -6.34
N LEU A 119 10.54 3.15 -5.10
CA LEU A 119 9.52 3.48 -4.10
C LEU A 119 9.05 4.93 -4.21
N GLY A 120 9.89 5.81 -4.76
CA GLY A 120 9.51 7.20 -4.96
C GLY A 120 9.04 7.86 -3.68
N ASP A 121 7.83 8.44 -3.71
CA ASP A 121 7.25 9.13 -2.55
C ASP A 121 7.08 8.21 -1.35
N LEU A 122 7.01 6.89 -1.57
CA LEU A 122 6.87 5.93 -0.47
C LEU A 122 8.04 5.98 0.51
N GLU A 123 9.21 6.39 0.05
CA GLU A 123 10.35 6.53 0.92
C GLU A 123 10.14 7.57 2.02
N ALA A 124 9.21 8.51 1.81
CA ALA A 124 8.87 9.49 2.82
C ALA A 124 8.31 8.84 4.09
N LEU A 125 7.75 7.64 3.97
CA LEU A 125 7.20 6.92 5.11
C LEU A 125 8.25 6.11 5.87
N ARG A 126 9.48 6.06 5.38
CA ARG A 126 10.55 5.28 6.02
C ARG A 126 10.79 5.69 7.49
N GLY A 127 10.64 6.96 7.79
CA GLY A 127 10.81 7.48 9.15
C GLY A 127 9.73 7.00 10.14
N VAL A 128 8.61 6.53 9.61
CA VAL A 128 7.49 6.04 10.45
C VAL A 128 7.90 4.81 11.25
N VAL A 129 8.90 4.07 10.79
CA VAL A 129 9.39 2.87 11.47
C VAL A 129 9.85 3.18 12.90
N LYS A 130 10.25 4.40 13.17
CA LYS A 130 10.64 4.85 14.51
C LYS A 130 9.46 4.91 15.49
N PHE A 131 8.24 4.83 14.96
CA PHE A 131 7.01 4.94 15.74
C PHE A 131 6.16 3.70 15.52
N PRO A 132 6.39 2.62 16.28
CA PRO A 132 5.73 1.32 16.02
C PRO A 132 4.21 1.38 15.90
N VAL A 133 3.56 2.24 16.69
CA VAL A 133 2.10 2.40 16.60
C VAL A 133 1.69 2.91 15.24
N ARG A 134 2.51 3.78 14.64
CA ARG A 134 2.21 4.39 13.35
C ARG A 134 2.48 3.46 12.17
N ILE A 135 3.27 2.42 12.37
CA ILE A 135 3.49 1.42 11.32
C ILE A 135 2.16 0.82 10.90
N LYS A 136 1.27 0.55 11.83
CA LYS A 136 -0.06 0.02 11.52
C LYS A 136 -0.89 1.01 10.70
N CYS A 137 -0.77 2.29 10.99
CA CYS A 137 -1.43 3.32 10.20
C CYS A 137 -0.91 3.33 8.76
N ALA A 138 0.40 3.25 8.61
CA ALA A 138 1.03 3.29 7.28
C ALA A 138 0.71 2.04 6.46
N THR A 139 0.54 0.88 7.09
CA THR A 139 0.35 -0.38 6.37
C THR A 139 -1.10 -0.76 6.14
N LEU A 140 -2.05 -0.07 6.78
CA LEU A 140 -3.47 -0.42 6.67
C LEU A 140 -3.96 -0.46 5.22
N ALA A 141 -3.70 0.58 4.45
CA ALA A 141 -4.12 0.64 3.05
C ALA A 141 -3.49 -0.47 2.23
N TRP A 142 -2.24 -0.80 2.51
CA TRP A 142 -1.51 -1.84 1.79
C TRP A 142 -2.06 -3.23 2.09
N ASN A 143 -2.41 -3.49 3.34
CA ASN A 143 -3.04 -4.75 3.73
C ASN A 143 -4.43 -4.86 3.10
N THR A 144 -5.18 -3.76 3.08
CA THR A 144 -6.52 -3.72 2.50
C THR A 144 -6.46 -3.95 0.99
N PHE A 145 -5.52 -3.29 0.31
CA PHE A 145 -5.30 -3.51 -1.12
C PHE A 145 -4.90 -4.95 -1.41
N GLY A 146 -3.96 -5.48 -0.62
CA GLY A 146 -3.50 -6.86 -0.79
C GLY A 146 -4.62 -7.87 -0.64
N GLN A 147 -5.52 -7.64 0.31
CA GLN A 147 -6.71 -8.47 0.50
C GLN A 147 -7.60 -8.43 -0.75
N GLY A 148 -7.86 -7.25 -1.28
CA GLY A 148 -8.67 -7.10 -2.49
C GLY A 148 -8.02 -7.76 -3.70
N LEU A 149 -6.72 -7.63 -3.83
CA LEU A 149 -5.98 -8.26 -4.93
C LEU A 149 -6.03 -9.78 -4.82
N ASP A 150 -5.91 -10.33 -3.61
CA ASP A 150 -6.02 -11.76 -3.37
C ASP A 150 -7.42 -12.28 -3.69
N ASP A 151 -8.46 -11.49 -3.43
CA ASP A 151 -9.82 -11.86 -3.77
C ASP A 151 -10.03 -11.95 -5.28
N LEU A 152 -9.40 -11.06 -6.04
CA LEU A 152 -9.57 -10.98 -7.50
C LEU A 152 -8.56 -11.82 -8.27
N ALA A 153 -7.35 -11.94 -7.75
CA ALA A 153 -6.26 -12.66 -8.41
C ALA A 153 -5.48 -13.44 -7.34
N PRO A 154 -6.05 -14.54 -6.84
CA PRO A 154 -5.38 -15.32 -5.79
C PRO A 154 -3.98 -15.72 -6.24
N ALA A 155 -3.02 -15.58 -5.33
CA ALA A 155 -1.67 -16.08 -5.58
C ALA A 155 -1.74 -17.60 -5.68
N VAL A 156 -1.18 -18.15 -6.75
CA VAL A 156 -1.13 -19.60 -6.91
C VAL A 156 -0.11 -20.13 -5.90
N PRO A 157 -0.52 -21.03 -4.99
CA PRO A 157 0.42 -21.60 -4.05
C PRO A 157 1.55 -22.31 -4.81
N GLU A 158 2.76 -22.19 -4.29
CA GLU A 158 3.90 -22.84 -4.89
C GLU A 158 3.64 -24.34 -4.93
N GLY A 159 3.80 -24.96 -6.10
CA GLY A 159 3.51 -26.38 -6.28
C GLY A 159 2.08 -26.69 -6.69
N ALA A 160 1.17 -25.72 -6.70
CA ALA A 160 -0.16 -25.89 -7.28
C ALA A 160 -0.08 -25.49 -8.75
N SER A 161 -0.23 -26.43 -9.59
CA SER A 161 -0.19 -26.21 -11.04
C SER A 161 -1.56 -26.43 -11.65
#